data_99ed4115f032671fcb43e29dd9d3bb6e
#
_entry.id   99ed4115f032671fcb43e29dd9d3bb6e
#
_cell.length_a   1.000
_cell.length_b   1.000
_cell.length_c   1.000
_cell.angle_alpha   90.00
_cell.angle_beta   90.00
_cell.angle_gamma   90.00
#
_symmetry.space_group_name_H-M   'P 1'
#
loop_
_entity.id
_entity.type
_entity.pdbx_description
1 polymer ?
#
loop_
_entity_poly.entity_id
_entity_poly.type
_entity_poly.pdbx_seq_one_letter_code
_entity_poly.pdbx_strand_id
1 'polypeptide(L)'
;FVVEGNLNTRVESDIKKLTELVDFFPNTDFLNNDIYLEGDFLNKFKITFNKNLKLEDYTYNLIGNSGDIKIILNNEIKSSSLKNSIKEIFLSINKAEVDFAKNKKTNVNFEGTFKTNKDRKFQKLKIKSNIDKSKVKHNIVIDFSDPFFIEILNYNKNEDKIANISTEFSINKKGTYINYLNYN
;
A
#
# COMPACT_ATOMS: atom_id res chain seq x y z
N PHE A 1 25.88 10.82 -20.57
CA PHE A 1 24.91 10.10 -21.39
C PHE A 1 23.63 9.90 -20.58
N VAL A 2 22.50 10.27 -21.17
CA VAL A 2 21.18 10.20 -20.51
C VAL A 2 20.27 9.32 -21.35
N VAL A 3 19.58 8.39 -20.69
CA VAL A 3 18.50 7.59 -21.26
C VAL A 3 17.21 7.96 -20.57
N GLU A 4 16.21 8.33 -21.34
CA GLU A 4 14.86 8.61 -20.85
C GLU A 4 13.87 7.75 -21.64
N GLY A 5 12.82 7.27 -20.96
CA GLY A 5 11.78 6.49 -21.61
C GLY A 5 10.49 6.43 -20.84
N ASN A 6 9.44 6.08 -21.58
CA ASN A 6 8.13 5.76 -21.06
C ASN A 6 7.75 4.35 -21.50
N LEU A 7 7.23 3.55 -20.59
CA LEU A 7 6.81 2.18 -20.85
C LEU A 7 5.43 1.95 -20.24
N ASN A 8 4.46 1.59 -21.07
CA ASN A 8 3.17 1.10 -20.60
C ASN A 8 3.28 -0.38 -20.32
N THR A 9 2.93 -0.78 -19.12
CA THR A 9 2.93 -2.19 -18.69
C THR A 9 1.55 -2.58 -18.18
N ARG A 10 1.09 -3.74 -18.57
CA ARG A 10 -0.02 -4.45 -17.92
C ARG A 10 0.55 -5.58 -17.11
N VAL A 11 0.18 -5.64 -15.85
CA VAL A 11 0.56 -6.69 -14.92
C VAL A 11 -0.67 -7.52 -14.61
N GLU A 12 -0.54 -8.83 -14.74
CA GLU A 12 -1.52 -9.82 -14.31
C GLU A 12 -0.72 -11.00 -13.75
N SER A 13 -0.57 -11.04 -12.44
CA SER A 13 0.30 -12.03 -11.81
C SER A 13 0.02 -12.22 -10.33
N ASP A 14 0.39 -13.41 -9.84
CA ASP A 14 0.62 -13.65 -8.44
C ASP A 14 1.89 -12.91 -7.98
N ILE A 15 1.79 -12.14 -6.92
CA ILE A 15 2.91 -11.34 -6.39
C ILE A 15 4.11 -12.21 -6.02
N LYS A 16 3.91 -13.46 -5.57
CA LYS A 16 5.02 -14.38 -5.29
C LYS A 16 5.92 -14.60 -6.50
N LYS A 17 5.32 -14.70 -7.69
CA LYS A 17 6.09 -14.83 -8.95
C LYS A 17 6.83 -13.56 -9.31
N LEU A 18 6.27 -12.39 -8.98
CA LEU A 18 6.94 -11.11 -9.22
C LEU A 18 8.13 -10.89 -8.28
N THR A 19 8.05 -11.35 -7.03
CA THR A 19 9.15 -11.23 -6.07
C THR A 19 10.34 -12.11 -6.40
N GLU A 20 10.12 -13.24 -7.07
CA GLU A 20 11.21 -14.08 -7.59
C GLU A 20 12.04 -13.39 -8.69
N LEU A 21 11.44 -12.40 -9.37
CA LEU A 21 12.08 -11.63 -10.44
C LEU A 21 12.80 -10.37 -9.93
N VAL A 22 12.54 -9.94 -8.70
CA VAL A 22 13.01 -8.63 -8.23
C VAL A 22 13.50 -8.74 -6.78
N ASP A 23 14.80 -8.94 -6.59
CA ASP A 23 15.49 -8.88 -5.28
C ASP A 23 15.41 -7.50 -4.59
N PHE A 24 14.50 -6.63 -5.02
CA PHE A 24 14.40 -5.24 -4.59
C PHE A 24 13.60 -5.01 -3.31
N PHE A 25 12.84 -6.01 -2.83
CA PHE A 25 11.97 -5.83 -1.67
C PHE A 25 12.65 -6.32 -0.38
N PRO A 26 13.23 -5.42 0.42
CA PRO A 26 13.73 -5.83 1.73
C PRO A 26 12.52 -6.10 2.65
N ASN A 27 12.50 -7.27 3.24
CA ASN A 27 11.56 -7.67 4.28
C ASN A 27 10.11 -7.93 3.80
N THR A 28 9.88 -9.13 3.34
CA THR A 28 8.70 -9.55 2.59
C THR A 28 7.72 -10.43 3.36
N ASP A 29 7.64 -10.32 4.69
CA ASP A 29 6.65 -11.10 5.47
C ASP A 29 5.21 -10.88 5.00
N PHE A 30 4.91 -9.69 4.48
CA PHE A 30 3.64 -9.38 3.82
C PHE A 30 3.43 -10.22 2.55
N LEU A 31 4.49 -10.52 1.81
CA LEU A 31 4.45 -11.26 0.55
C LEU A 31 4.30 -12.78 0.75
N ASN A 32 4.32 -13.26 1.99
CA ASN A 32 3.95 -14.64 2.30
C ASN A 32 2.44 -14.90 2.09
N ASN A 33 1.63 -13.85 1.96
CA ASN A 33 0.20 -14.00 1.63
C ASN A 33 0.00 -14.27 0.14
N ASP A 34 -1.08 -14.95 -0.21
CA ASP A 34 -1.48 -15.12 -1.60
C ASP A 34 -2.11 -13.83 -2.10
N ILE A 35 -1.39 -13.12 -2.97
CA ILE A 35 -1.81 -11.83 -3.52
C ILE A 35 -1.83 -11.94 -5.04
N TYR A 36 -3.00 -11.75 -5.61
CA TYR A 36 -3.19 -11.59 -7.05
C TYR A 36 -3.32 -10.11 -7.37
N LEU A 37 -2.53 -9.63 -8.33
CA LEU A 37 -2.49 -8.25 -8.78
C LEU A 37 -2.78 -8.18 -10.29
N GLU A 38 -3.75 -7.36 -10.64
CA GLU A 38 -4.00 -6.95 -12.02
C GLU A 38 -3.96 -5.42 -12.10
N GLY A 39 -3.31 -4.85 -13.13
CA GLY A 39 -3.26 -3.41 -13.28
C GLY A 39 -2.52 -2.93 -14.52
N ASP A 40 -2.80 -1.68 -14.88
CA ASP A 40 -2.15 -0.96 -15.97
C ASP A 40 -1.30 0.18 -15.41
N PHE A 41 -0.04 0.23 -15.82
CA PHE A 41 0.95 1.16 -15.28
C PHE A 41 1.72 1.87 -16.38
N LEU A 42 1.86 3.19 -16.25
CA LEU A 42 2.79 4.01 -16.99
C LEU A 42 4.06 4.18 -16.18
N ASN A 43 5.16 3.70 -16.70
CA ASN A 43 6.49 3.79 -16.11
C ASN A 43 7.27 4.88 -16.83
N LYS A 44 7.78 5.86 -16.10
CA LYS A 44 8.67 6.90 -16.62
C LYS A 44 10.02 6.76 -15.95
N PHE A 45 11.08 6.73 -16.73
CA PHE A 45 12.42 6.63 -16.18
C PHE A 45 13.39 7.58 -16.86
N LYS A 46 14.36 8.00 -16.08
CA LYS A 46 15.53 8.76 -16.53
C LYS A 46 16.76 8.20 -15.85
N ILE A 47 17.75 7.80 -16.62
CA ILE A 47 18.98 7.20 -16.14
C ILE A 47 20.14 8.01 -16.70
N THR A 48 21.04 8.46 -15.85
CA THR A 48 22.23 9.24 -16.21
C THR A 48 23.49 8.40 -15.96
N PHE A 49 24.32 8.31 -16.98
CA PHE A 49 25.62 7.66 -16.90
C PHE A 49 26.75 8.70 -17.04
N ASN A 50 27.82 8.50 -16.32
CA ASN A 50 29.04 9.30 -16.47
C ASN A 50 29.82 8.91 -17.74
N LYS A 51 30.97 9.56 -17.97
CA LYS A 51 31.87 9.31 -19.13
C LYS A 51 32.37 7.88 -19.21
N ASN A 52 32.42 7.16 -18.09
CA ASN A 52 32.86 5.76 -18.00
C ASN A 52 31.69 4.77 -18.01
N LEU A 53 30.49 5.18 -18.45
CA LEU A 53 29.27 4.40 -18.47
C LEU A 53 28.84 3.86 -17.09
N LYS A 54 29.32 4.48 -16.02
CA LYS A 54 28.84 4.16 -14.66
C LYS A 54 27.56 4.94 -14.34
N LEU A 55 26.63 4.29 -13.66
CA LEU A 55 25.37 4.87 -13.21
C LEU A 55 25.65 6.06 -12.27
N GLU A 56 25.32 7.28 -12.71
CA GLU A 56 25.50 8.52 -11.97
C GLU A 56 24.24 8.91 -11.22
N ASP A 57 23.10 8.93 -11.90
CA ASP A 57 21.81 9.26 -11.31
C ASP A 57 20.66 8.49 -11.99
N TYR A 58 19.53 8.34 -11.31
CA TYR A 58 18.30 7.83 -11.88
C TYR A 58 17.08 8.39 -11.16
N THR A 59 16.00 8.54 -11.92
CA THR A 59 14.65 8.76 -11.42
C THR A 59 13.69 7.77 -12.07
N TYR A 60 12.72 7.33 -11.31
CA TYR A 60 11.67 6.44 -11.78
C TYR A 60 10.35 6.91 -11.18
N ASN A 61 9.34 7.01 -12.02
CA ASN A 61 7.99 7.34 -11.63
C ASN A 61 7.05 6.30 -12.24
N LEU A 62 6.23 5.70 -11.41
CA LEU A 62 5.18 4.78 -11.82
C LEU A 62 3.84 5.42 -11.49
N ILE A 63 2.96 5.48 -12.47
CA ILE A 63 1.58 5.97 -12.31
C ILE A 63 0.66 4.91 -12.91
N GLY A 64 -0.38 4.54 -12.19
CA GLY A 64 -1.33 3.56 -12.71
C GLY A 64 -2.55 3.37 -11.85
N ASN A 65 -3.33 2.39 -12.23
CA ASN A 65 -4.42 1.85 -11.45
C ASN A 65 -4.28 0.33 -11.40
N SER A 66 -4.85 -0.27 -10.39
CA SER A 66 -5.07 -1.72 -10.39
C SER A 66 -6.55 -2.00 -10.55
N GLY A 67 -6.86 -3.09 -11.22
CA GLY A 67 -8.15 -3.73 -11.10
C GLY A 67 -8.37 -4.27 -9.68
N ASP A 68 -9.12 -5.32 -9.56
CA ASP A 68 -9.40 -5.95 -8.27
C ASP A 68 -8.18 -6.76 -7.78
N ILE A 69 -7.64 -6.36 -6.64
CA ILE A 69 -6.61 -7.10 -5.92
C ILE A 69 -7.28 -7.91 -4.84
N LYS A 70 -7.07 -9.23 -4.84
CA LYS A 70 -7.48 -10.11 -3.76
C LYS A 70 -6.27 -10.56 -2.97
N ILE A 71 -6.32 -10.38 -1.65
CA ILE A 71 -5.32 -10.83 -0.69
C ILE A 71 -5.95 -11.90 0.19
N ILE A 72 -5.38 -13.09 0.21
CA ILE A 72 -5.76 -14.16 1.13
C ILE A 72 -4.68 -14.23 2.20
N LEU A 73 -5.08 -13.95 3.44
CA LEU A 73 -4.16 -13.95 4.58
C LEU A 73 -3.85 -15.40 5.02
N ASN A 74 -2.58 -15.74 5.09
CA ASN A 74 -2.15 -17.04 5.63
C ASN A 74 -2.51 -17.18 7.11
N ASN A 75 -2.43 -16.07 7.87
CA ASN A 75 -2.88 -15.99 9.24
C ASN A 75 -4.08 -15.06 9.34
N GLU A 76 -5.19 -15.54 9.84
CA GLU A 76 -6.38 -14.73 10.06
C GLU A 76 -6.11 -13.63 11.10
N ILE A 77 -6.54 -12.40 10.82
CA ILE A 77 -6.53 -11.33 11.82
C ILE A 77 -7.70 -11.55 12.75
N LYS A 78 -7.40 -11.86 14.02
CA LYS A 78 -8.37 -12.01 15.10
C LYS A 78 -8.24 -10.85 16.06
N SER A 79 -9.35 -10.27 16.44
CA SER A 79 -9.42 -9.25 17.49
C SER A 79 -10.65 -9.49 18.33
N SER A 80 -10.57 -9.23 19.63
CA SER A 80 -11.73 -9.27 20.53
C SER A 80 -12.83 -8.29 20.10
N SER A 81 -12.45 -7.21 19.44
CA SER A 81 -13.38 -6.22 18.88
C SER A 81 -13.99 -6.62 17.53
N LEU A 82 -13.49 -7.68 16.91
CA LEU A 82 -14.03 -8.24 15.67
C LEU A 82 -14.80 -9.52 16.02
N LYS A 83 -16.11 -9.50 15.85
CA LYS A 83 -16.95 -10.71 16.07
C LYS A 83 -16.48 -11.93 15.25
N ASN A 84 -15.74 -11.68 14.18
CA ASN A 84 -15.23 -12.71 13.26
C ASN A 84 -13.82 -12.33 12.79
N SER A 85 -13.02 -13.32 12.39
CA SER A 85 -11.69 -13.12 11.83
C SER A 85 -11.72 -12.54 10.41
N ILE A 86 -10.72 -11.74 10.07
CA ILE A 86 -10.48 -11.27 8.69
C ILE A 86 -9.52 -12.26 8.04
N LYS A 87 -9.95 -12.86 6.94
CA LYS A 87 -9.18 -13.81 6.14
C LYS A 87 -8.87 -13.31 4.73
N GLU A 88 -9.78 -12.50 4.19
CA GLU A 88 -9.65 -11.97 2.84
C GLU A 88 -9.78 -10.45 2.85
N ILE A 89 -8.95 -9.80 2.03
CA ILE A 89 -9.01 -8.37 1.77
C ILE A 89 -9.10 -8.17 0.26
N PHE A 90 -10.06 -7.38 -0.17
CA PHE A 90 -10.24 -6.97 -1.55
C PHE A 90 -9.87 -5.49 -1.64
N LEU A 91 -9.04 -5.15 -2.62
CA LEU A 91 -8.62 -3.79 -2.90
C LEU A 91 -8.94 -3.46 -4.34
N SER A 92 -9.37 -2.23 -4.59
CA SER A 92 -9.44 -1.65 -5.92
C SER A 92 -8.73 -0.30 -5.88
N ILE A 93 -7.61 -0.18 -6.57
CA ILE A 93 -6.76 1.02 -6.53
C ILE A 93 -7.03 1.86 -7.76
N ASN A 94 -7.71 2.99 -7.57
CA ASN A 94 -8.03 3.92 -8.65
C ASN A 94 -6.82 4.73 -9.09
N LYS A 95 -5.88 4.98 -8.17
CA LYS A 95 -4.65 5.71 -8.43
C LYS A 95 -3.51 5.13 -7.60
N ALA A 96 -2.46 4.71 -8.28
CA ALA A 96 -1.17 4.37 -7.70
C ALA A 96 -0.11 5.31 -8.26
N GLU A 97 0.75 5.83 -7.41
CA GLU A 97 1.88 6.67 -7.81
C GLU A 97 3.09 6.34 -6.95
N VAL A 98 4.20 6.02 -7.58
CA VAL A 98 5.47 5.71 -6.91
C VAL A 98 6.56 6.56 -7.52
N ASP A 99 7.21 7.37 -6.69
CA ASP A 99 8.38 8.16 -7.06
C ASP A 99 9.62 7.59 -6.38
N PHE A 100 10.60 7.24 -7.17
CA PHE A 100 11.85 6.68 -6.72
C PHE A 100 13.03 7.36 -7.41
N ALA A 101 14.03 7.76 -6.65
CA ALA A 101 15.22 8.38 -7.19
C ALA A 101 16.46 8.05 -6.35
N LYS A 102 17.62 8.07 -6.98
CA LYS A 102 18.90 7.83 -6.30
C LYS A 102 19.08 8.81 -5.14
N ASN A 103 19.40 8.29 -3.96
CA ASN A 103 19.67 9.08 -2.75
C ASN A 103 18.52 9.99 -2.27
N LYS A 104 17.30 9.75 -2.75
CA LYS A 104 16.09 10.43 -2.27
C LYS A 104 15.16 9.44 -1.56
N LYS A 105 14.20 9.98 -0.84
CA LYS A 105 13.12 9.16 -0.26
C LYS A 105 12.21 8.67 -1.38
N THR A 106 11.77 7.42 -1.27
CA THR A 106 10.72 6.91 -2.13
C THR A 106 9.38 7.37 -1.59
N ASN A 107 8.55 7.95 -2.44
CA ASN A 107 7.18 8.32 -2.12
C ASN A 107 6.23 7.35 -2.80
N VAL A 108 5.26 6.87 -2.05
CA VAL A 108 4.21 5.98 -2.54
C VAL A 108 2.87 6.56 -2.14
N ASN A 109 1.98 6.76 -3.10
CA ASN A 109 0.62 7.23 -2.89
C ASN A 109 -0.36 6.25 -3.52
N PHE A 110 -1.32 5.77 -2.72
CA PHE A 110 -2.43 4.96 -3.20
C PHE A 110 -3.76 5.61 -2.81
N GLU A 111 -4.69 5.66 -3.75
CA GLU A 111 -6.08 6.03 -3.51
C GLU A 111 -6.98 4.98 -4.14
N GLY A 112 -7.96 4.52 -3.38
CA GLY A 112 -8.86 3.47 -3.84
C GLY A 112 -9.91 3.11 -2.81
N THR A 113 -10.38 1.88 -2.91
CA THR A 113 -11.32 1.30 -1.97
C THR A 113 -10.84 -0.06 -1.50
N PHE A 114 -11.27 -0.45 -0.32
CA PHE A 114 -11.03 -1.80 0.20
C PHE A 114 -12.30 -2.38 0.82
N LYS A 115 -12.32 -3.69 0.92
CA LYS A 115 -13.35 -4.46 1.59
C LYS A 115 -12.72 -5.72 2.18
N THR A 116 -13.10 -6.08 3.38
CA THR A 116 -12.76 -7.38 3.95
C THR A 116 -13.89 -8.38 3.69
N ASN A 117 -13.67 -9.66 3.98
CA ASN A 117 -14.72 -10.67 3.93
C ASN A 117 -15.87 -10.42 4.95
N LYS A 118 -15.78 -9.36 5.75
CA LYS A 118 -16.78 -8.96 6.77
C LYS A 118 -17.61 -7.75 6.35
N ASP A 119 -17.03 -6.90 5.51
CA ASP A 119 -17.67 -5.66 5.11
C ASP A 119 -18.76 -5.90 4.07
N ARG A 120 -19.85 -5.15 4.21
CA ARG A 120 -20.95 -5.18 3.23
C ARG A 120 -20.63 -4.35 2.00
N LYS A 121 -19.88 -3.26 2.18
CA LYS A 121 -19.55 -2.28 1.14
C LYS A 121 -18.06 -2.05 1.08
N PHE A 122 -17.60 -1.56 -0.06
CA PHE A 122 -16.24 -1.05 -0.19
C PHE A 122 -16.08 0.27 0.57
N GLN A 123 -15.00 0.38 1.32
CA GLN A 123 -14.60 1.53 2.13
C GLN A 123 -13.53 2.33 1.38
N LYS A 124 -13.55 3.66 1.47
CA LYS A 124 -12.50 4.48 0.85
C LYS A 124 -11.19 4.35 1.61
N LEU A 125 -10.09 4.32 0.86
CA LEU A 125 -8.74 4.16 1.37
C LEU A 125 -7.78 5.11 0.67
N LYS A 126 -6.98 5.83 1.48
CA LYS A 126 -5.82 6.58 1.00
C LYS A 126 -4.61 6.18 1.83
N ILE A 127 -3.52 5.87 1.15
CA ILE A 127 -2.24 5.55 1.79
C ILE A 127 -1.16 6.43 1.18
N LYS A 128 -0.40 7.13 2.04
CA LYS A 128 0.81 7.83 1.66
C LYS A 128 1.97 7.27 2.45
N SER A 129 3.00 6.85 1.76
CA SER A 129 4.19 6.29 2.39
C SER A 129 5.44 7.03 1.93
N ASN A 130 6.30 7.34 2.90
CA ASN A 130 7.62 7.91 2.67
C ASN A 130 8.64 6.90 3.18
N ILE A 131 9.42 6.35 2.26
CA ILE A 131 10.39 5.29 2.54
C ILE A 131 11.80 5.89 2.46
N ASP A 132 12.51 5.87 3.58
CA ASP A 132 13.91 6.27 3.69
C ASP A 132 14.74 5.04 4.10
N LYS A 133 16.06 5.08 3.94
CA LYS A 133 16.98 3.96 4.26
C LYS A 133 16.81 3.40 5.67
N SER A 134 16.40 4.20 6.62
CA SER A 134 16.31 3.83 8.05
C SER A 134 14.90 3.89 8.64
N LYS A 135 13.95 4.46 7.92
CA LYS A 135 12.61 4.72 8.44
C LYS A 135 11.57 4.70 7.32
N VAL A 136 10.48 4.02 7.57
CA VAL A 136 9.27 4.09 6.74
C VAL A 136 8.21 4.83 7.53
N LYS A 137 7.54 5.77 6.89
CA LYS A 137 6.43 6.55 7.47
C LYS A 137 5.20 6.32 6.61
N HIS A 138 4.11 5.91 7.24
CA HIS A 138 2.83 5.70 6.59
C HIS A 138 1.79 6.64 7.15
N ASN A 139 1.00 7.25 6.28
CA ASN A 139 -0.22 7.96 6.61
C ASN A 139 -1.37 7.24 5.92
N ILE A 140 -2.34 6.77 6.70
CA ILE A 140 -3.50 6.01 6.22
C ILE A 140 -4.75 6.78 6.62
N VAL A 141 -5.65 6.98 5.65
CA VAL A 141 -6.97 7.55 5.85
C VAL A 141 -8.01 6.60 5.31
N ILE A 142 -8.99 6.29 6.13
CA ILE A 142 -10.11 5.39 5.82
C ILE A 142 -11.42 6.11 6.09
N ASP A 143 -12.32 6.13 5.10
CA ASP A 143 -13.72 6.49 5.31
C ASP A 143 -14.52 5.20 5.45
N PHE A 144 -14.92 4.89 6.67
CA PHE A 144 -15.57 3.64 7.03
C PHE A 144 -17.09 3.83 7.14
N SER A 145 -17.85 3.21 6.25
CA SER A 145 -19.32 3.33 6.18
C SER A 145 -20.07 2.21 6.90
N ASP A 146 -19.49 1.01 6.99
CA ASP A 146 -20.15 -0.10 7.65
C ASP A 146 -20.26 0.10 9.17
N PRO A 147 -21.32 -0.44 9.83
CA PRO A 147 -21.41 -0.37 11.27
C PRO A 147 -20.33 -1.21 11.94
N PHE A 148 -19.77 -0.70 13.03
CA PHE A 148 -18.82 -1.45 13.84
C PHE A 148 -18.97 -1.13 15.33
N PHE A 149 -18.52 -2.03 16.16
CA PHE A 149 -18.54 -1.91 17.60
C PHE A 149 -17.14 -2.06 18.17
N ILE A 150 -16.73 -1.10 19.01
CA ILE A 150 -15.48 -1.17 19.77
C ILE A 150 -15.83 -1.44 21.23
N GLU A 151 -15.66 -2.69 21.66
CA GLU A 151 -16.07 -3.16 22.99
C GLU A 151 -15.40 -2.39 24.12
N ILE A 152 -14.09 -2.16 24.04
CA ILE A 152 -13.28 -1.45 25.07
C ILE A 152 -13.82 -0.02 25.31
N LEU A 153 -14.33 0.62 24.27
CA LEU A 153 -14.86 1.98 24.34
C LEU A 153 -16.38 2.03 24.51
N ASN A 154 -17.04 0.88 24.50
CA ASN A 154 -18.50 0.77 24.42
C ASN A 154 -19.09 1.66 23.30
N TYR A 155 -18.37 1.74 22.20
CA TYR A 155 -18.69 2.62 21.10
C TYR A 155 -19.33 1.84 19.96
N ASN A 156 -20.51 2.29 19.52
CA ASN A 156 -21.24 1.73 18.39
C ASN A 156 -21.39 2.78 17.29
N LYS A 157 -20.82 2.49 16.11
CA LYS A 157 -21.02 3.29 14.91
C LYS A 157 -22.25 2.77 14.15
N ASN A 158 -23.21 3.63 13.91
CA ASN A 158 -24.41 3.33 13.15
C ASN A 158 -24.13 3.31 11.63
N GLU A 159 -25.01 2.67 10.87
CA GLU A 159 -24.87 2.47 9.42
C GLU A 159 -25.05 3.76 8.60
N ASP A 160 -25.75 4.75 9.14
CA ASP A 160 -26.07 6.04 8.50
C ASP A 160 -24.95 7.08 8.57
N LYS A 161 -23.88 6.78 9.28
CA LYS A 161 -22.75 7.69 9.47
C LYS A 161 -21.48 7.15 8.82
N ILE A 162 -20.65 8.06 8.31
CA ILE A 162 -19.30 7.74 7.84
C ILE A 162 -18.34 8.10 8.97
N ALA A 163 -17.50 7.17 9.37
CA ALA A 163 -16.39 7.42 10.27
C ALA A 163 -15.13 7.68 9.46
N ASN A 164 -14.45 8.79 9.70
CA ASN A 164 -13.13 9.03 9.16
C ASN A 164 -12.08 8.60 10.19
N ILE A 165 -11.27 7.63 9.81
CA ILE A 165 -10.15 7.15 10.61
C ILE A 165 -8.87 7.57 9.92
N SER A 166 -8.03 8.34 10.59
CA SER A 166 -6.72 8.70 10.08
C SER A 166 -5.63 8.33 11.07
N THR A 167 -4.58 7.71 10.58
CA THR A 167 -3.44 7.31 11.39
C THR A 167 -2.13 7.59 10.66
N GLU A 168 -1.14 7.98 11.43
CA GLU A 168 0.24 8.04 10.98
C GLU A 168 1.09 7.16 11.89
N PHE A 169 1.84 6.27 11.28
CA PHE A 169 2.80 5.46 12.00
C PHE A 169 4.13 5.38 11.26
N SER A 170 5.16 5.07 12.00
CA SER A 170 6.49 4.92 11.45
C SER A 170 7.13 3.62 11.92
N ILE A 171 7.87 3.01 11.00
CA ILE A 171 8.61 1.75 11.23
C ILE A 171 10.09 2.05 11.08
N ASN A 172 10.90 1.62 12.03
CA ASN A 172 12.36 1.65 11.96
C ASN A 172 12.95 0.40 12.62
N LYS A 173 14.28 0.31 12.69
CA LYS A 173 14.99 -0.83 13.30
C LYS A 173 14.62 -1.10 14.79
N LYS A 174 14.08 -0.12 15.50
CA LYS A 174 13.70 -0.24 16.92
C LYS A 174 12.25 -0.68 17.12
N GLY A 175 11.41 -0.62 16.07
CA GLY A 175 10.02 -1.03 16.12
C GLY A 175 9.06 -0.11 15.36
N THR A 176 7.78 -0.31 15.62
CA THR A 176 6.66 0.45 15.06
C THR A 176 6.15 1.45 16.08
N TYR A 177 5.96 2.69 15.65
CA TYR A 177 5.51 3.80 16.49
C TYR A 177 4.28 4.45 15.85
N ILE A 178 3.20 4.55 16.60
CA ILE A 178 2.00 5.30 16.21
C ILE A 178 2.24 6.75 16.58
N ASN A 179 2.28 7.64 15.59
CA ASN A 179 2.49 9.07 15.79
C ASN A 179 1.17 9.77 16.15
N TYR A 180 0.09 9.40 15.49
CA TYR A 180 -1.27 9.77 15.86
C TYR A 180 -2.29 8.76 15.35
N LEU A 181 -3.45 8.76 15.98
CA LEU A 181 -4.68 8.10 15.55
C LEU A 181 -5.84 9.04 15.83
N ASN A 182 -6.53 9.47 14.79
CA ASN A 182 -7.70 10.31 14.86
C ASN A 182 -8.93 9.55 14.38
N TYR A 183 -10.04 9.79 15.05
CA TYR A 183 -11.34 9.27 14.69
C TYR A 183 -12.36 10.44 14.72
N ASN A 184 -13.10 10.65 13.61
CA ASN A 184 -14.13 11.66 13.43
C ASN A 184 -15.41 11.05 12.88
#